data_a660f5fffc51bf543b11fdfe639ae4b5
#
_entry.id   a660f5fffc51bf543b11fdfe639ae4b5
#
_cell.length_a   1.000
_cell.length_b   1.000
_cell.length_c   1.000
_cell.angle_alpha   90.00
_cell.angle_beta   90.00
_cell.angle_gamma   90.00
#
_symmetry.space_group_name_H-M   'P 1'
#
loop_
_entity.id
_entity.type
_entity.pdbx_description
1 polymer ?
#
loop_
_entity_poly.entity_id
_entity_poly.type
_entity_poly.pdbx_seq_one_letter_code
_entity_poly.pdbx_strand_id
1 'polypeptide(L)'
;MISMPEIPSGSNVVGLGIDTIEVSRIRDSIENHGDHFLNKIFTAEEKNYSGDKADSAPFYAARFAAKEAVAKAFRTGIGKEFGWLDSEIVRGEEGEPFIKLSEAGMKRLEEMGGSKILVSLTHLSTVASAVVIIISE
;
A
#
# COMPACT_ATOMS: atom_id res chain seq x y z
N MET A 1 17.17 -0.91 -2.05
CA MET A 1 17.36 -0.31 -0.71
C MET A 1 16.27 0.72 -0.43
N ILE A 2 15.72 0.68 0.78
CA ILE A 2 14.71 1.65 1.20
C ILE A 2 15.43 2.86 1.79
N SER A 3 15.21 4.03 1.21
CA SER A 3 15.73 5.29 1.72
C SER A 3 14.63 5.97 2.55
N MET A 4 14.92 6.24 3.80
CA MET A 4 13.94 6.83 4.73
C MET A 4 14.47 8.16 5.24
N PRO A 5 13.60 9.15 5.38
CA PRO A 5 13.98 10.39 6.06
C PRO A 5 14.20 10.13 7.54
N GLU A 6 15.04 10.94 8.13
CA GLU A 6 15.25 10.90 9.58
C GLU A 6 14.05 11.58 10.27
N ILE A 7 13.40 10.83 11.17
CA ILE A 7 12.25 11.34 11.90
C ILE A 7 12.76 11.86 13.27
N PRO A 8 12.47 13.11 13.62
CA PRO A 8 12.95 13.67 14.88
C PRO A 8 12.48 12.87 16.09
N SER A 9 13.37 12.71 17.06
CA SER A 9 13.07 12.07 18.33
C SER A 9 11.94 12.82 19.04
N GLY A 10 11.00 12.10 19.62
CA GLY A 10 9.84 12.70 20.30
C GLY A 10 8.70 13.09 19.38
N SER A 11 8.85 12.87 18.08
CA SER A 11 7.79 13.10 17.11
C SER A 11 6.68 12.05 17.26
N ASN A 12 5.43 12.44 16.99
CA ASN A 12 4.33 11.50 16.89
C ASN A 12 4.40 10.65 15.62
N VAL A 13 5.16 11.08 14.63
CA VAL A 13 5.38 10.30 13.41
C VAL A 13 6.47 9.28 13.69
N VAL A 14 6.15 7.99 13.53
CA VAL A 14 7.09 6.90 13.77
C VAL A 14 7.45 6.13 12.50
N GLY A 15 6.76 6.38 11.41
CA GLY A 15 7.07 5.76 10.14
C GLY A 15 6.54 6.57 8.96
N LEU A 16 7.22 6.49 7.84
CA LEU A 16 6.86 7.20 6.62
C LEU A 16 7.29 6.36 5.41
N GLY A 17 6.40 6.23 4.45
CA GLY A 17 6.69 5.53 3.22
C GLY A 17 6.05 6.23 2.03
N ILE A 18 6.74 6.23 0.91
CA ILE A 18 6.21 6.73 -0.35
C ILE A 18 6.63 5.78 -1.46
N ASP A 19 5.75 5.58 -2.42
CA ASP A 19 6.07 4.80 -3.60
C ASP A 19 5.38 5.40 -4.82
N THR A 20 6.04 5.28 -5.97
CA THR A 20 5.50 5.70 -7.24
C THR A 20 5.78 4.61 -8.26
N ILE A 21 4.78 4.26 -9.06
CA ILE A 21 4.92 3.20 -10.06
C ILE A 21 4.33 3.65 -11.40
N GLU A 22 4.97 3.22 -12.47
CA GLU A 22 4.41 3.41 -13.82
C GLU A 22 3.24 2.44 -14.01
N VAL A 23 2.11 2.97 -14.43
CA VAL A 23 0.90 2.18 -14.66
C VAL A 23 1.14 1.09 -15.71
N SER A 24 1.99 1.37 -16.72
CA SER A 24 2.33 0.41 -17.77
C SER A 24 2.92 -0.89 -17.20
N ARG A 25 3.69 -0.83 -16.11
CA ARG A 25 4.27 -2.02 -15.48
C ARG A 25 3.20 -2.92 -14.89
N ILE A 26 2.19 -2.32 -14.29
CA ILE A 26 1.05 -3.08 -13.73
C ILE A 26 0.19 -3.64 -14.86
N ARG A 27 -0.06 -2.84 -15.90
CA ARG A 27 -0.82 -3.27 -17.08
C ARG A 27 -0.15 -4.49 -17.73
N ASP A 28 1.16 -4.42 -17.92
CA ASP A 28 1.91 -5.54 -18.51
C ASP A 28 1.86 -6.79 -17.64
N SER A 29 1.95 -6.64 -16.32
CA SER A 29 1.86 -7.77 -15.41
C SER A 29 0.48 -8.43 -15.46
N ILE A 30 -0.58 -7.63 -15.55
CA ILE A 30 -1.95 -8.14 -15.67
C ILE A 30 -2.11 -8.88 -17.01
N GLU A 31 -1.63 -8.30 -18.11
CA GLU A 31 -1.72 -8.91 -19.42
C GLU A 31 -0.93 -10.22 -19.52
N ASN A 32 0.26 -10.26 -18.92
CA ASN A 32 1.15 -11.43 -19.01
C ASN A 32 0.82 -12.53 -18.02
N HIS A 33 0.26 -12.21 -16.86
CA HIS A 33 0.09 -13.17 -15.78
C HIS A 33 -1.35 -13.26 -15.24
N GLY A 34 -2.21 -12.31 -15.60
CA GLY A 34 -3.64 -12.34 -15.27
C GLY A 34 -3.92 -12.57 -13.79
N ASP A 35 -4.78 -13.55 -13.50
CA ASP A 35 -5.22 -13.84 -12.14
C ASP A 35 -4.08 -14.27 -11.22
N HIS A 36 -3.05 -14.89 -11.75
CA HIS A 36 -1.88 -15.28 -10.95
C HIS A 36 -1.24 -14.06 -10.29
N PHE A 37 -1.05 -12.99 -11.06
CA PHE A 37 -0.52 -11.73 -10.56
C PHE A 37 -1.48 -11.07 -9.57
N LEU A 38 -2.75 -10.95 -9.96
CA LEU A 38 -3.76 -10.26 -9.16
C LEU A 38 -3.97 -10.96 -7.81
N ASN A 39 -4.07 -12.29 -7.81
CA ASN A 39 -4.31 -13.05 -6.59
C ASN A 39 -3.12 -13.03 -5.63
N LYS A 40 -1.92 -12.91 -6.17
CA LYS A 40 -0.70 -12.85 -5.34
C LYS A 40 -0.64 -11.56 -4.55
N ILE A 41 -1.12 -10.46 -5.12
CA ILE A 41 -0.87 -9.10 -4.61
C ILE A 41 -2.10 -8.48 -3.95
N PHE A 42 -3.29 -8.74 -4.50
CA PHE A 42 -4.49 -8.02 -4.10
C PHE A 42 -5.51 -8.93 -3.42
N THR A 43 -6.20 -8.37 -2.43
CA THR A 43 -7.29 -9.06 -1.75
C THR A 43 -8.54 -9.09 -2.65
N ALA A 44 -9.52 -9.90 -2.26
CA ALA A 44 -10.79 -9.98 -3.00
C ALA A 44 -11.45 -8.60 -3.10
N GLU A 45 -11.45 -7.83 -2.03
CA GLU A 45 -12.05 -6.49 -2.02
C GLU A 45 -11.33 -5.51 -2.94
N GLU A 46 -10.01 -5.55 -2.94
CA GLU A 46 -9.21 -4.72 -3.84
C GLU A 46 -9.46 -5.08 -5.29
N LYS A 47 -9.60 -6.38 -5.60
CA LYS A 47 -9.92 -6.84 -6.95
C LYS A 47 -11.32 -6.44 -7.37
N ASN A 48 -12.29 -6.53 -6.47
CA ASN A 48 -13.65 -6.11 -6.76
C ASN A 48 -13.72 -4.61 -7.09
N TYR A 49 -13.07 -3.80 -6.29
CA TYR A 49 -13.08 -2.35 -6.50
C TYR A 49 -12.37 -1.97 -7.80
N SER A 50 -11.13 -2.43 -7.97
CA SER A 50 -10.29 -2.02 -9.10
C SER A 50 -10.73 -2.67 -10.41
N GLY A 51 -11.13 -3.93 -10.36
CA GLY A 51 -11.57 -4.68 -11.52
C GLY A 51 -12.88 -4.21 -12.11
N ASP A 52 -13.70 -3.50 -11.33
CA ASP A 52 -14.97 -2.94 -11.77
C ASP A 52 -14.81 -1.67 -12.63
N LYS A 53 -13.60 -1.13 -12.69
CA LYS A 53 -13.34 0.10 -13.46
C LYS A 53 -13.14 -0.20 -14.94
N ALA A 54 -13.52 0.76 -15.79
CA ALA A 54 -13.37 0.62 -17.25
C ALA A 54 -11.91 0.38 -17.64
N ASP A 55 -10.98 1.10 -17.02
CA ASP A 55 -9.55 0.82 -17.13
C ASP A 55 -9.03 0.54 -15.73
N SER A 56 -8.81 -0.73 -15.41
CA SER A 56 -8.47 -1.17 -14.08
C SER A 56 -7.02 -0.87 -13.68
N ALA A 57 -6.11 -0.79 -14.64
CA ALA A 57 -4.68 -0.73 -14.35
C ALA A 57 -4.25 0.44 -13.46
N PRO A 58 -4.72 1.69 -13.65
CA PRO A 58 -4.35 2.78 -12.75
C PRO A 58 -4.82 2.55 -11.31
N PHE A 59 -5.98 1.92 -11.13
CA PHE A 59 -6.51 1.63 -9.79
C PHE A 59 -5.71 0.55 -9.09
N TYR A 60 -5.34 -0.50 -9.80
CA TYR A 60 -4.44 -1.52 -9.27
C TYR A 60 -3.05 -0.95 -8.99
N ALA A 61 -2.55 -0.09 -9.86
CA ALA A 61 -1.24 0.55 -9.67
C ALA A 61 -1.21 1.39 -8.39
N ALA A 62 -2.26 2.16 -8.12
CA ALA A 62 -2.34 2.98 -6.91
C ALA A 62 -2.32 2.09 -5.65
N ARG A 63 -3.02 0.97 -5.67
CA ARG A 63 -3.04 0.03 -4.55
C ARG A 63 -1.70 -0.70 -4.39
N PHE A 64 -1.08 -1.05 -5.49
CA PHE A 64 0.27 -1.62 -5.48
C PHE A 64 1.26 -0.65 -4.83
N ALA A 65 1.23 0.61 -5.25
CA ALA A 65 2.09 1.65 -4.67
C ALA A 65 1.81 1.83 -3.17
N ALA A 66 0.54 1.78 -2.76
CA ALA A 66 0.18 1.90 -1.36
C ALA A 66 0.75 0.75 -0.52
N LYS A 67 0.69 -0.49 -1.03
CA LYS A 67 1.24 -1.66 -0.33
C LYS A 67 2.76 -1.55 -0.17
N GLU A 68 3.45 -1.10 -1.23
CA GLU A 68 4.89 -0.84 -1.16
C GLU A 68 5.20 0.28 -0.15
N ALA A 69 4.39 1.34 -0.13
CA ALA A 69 4.57 2.44 0.80
C ALA A 69 4.38 1.98 2.26
N VAL A 70 3.40 1.09 2.51
CA VAL A 70 3.23 0.49 3.85
C VAL A 70 4.49 -0.26 4.27
N ALA A 71 5.02 -1.11 3.38
CA ALA A 71 6.22 -1.89 3.67
C ALA A 71 7.43 -1.01 3.93
N LYS A 72 7.55 0.09 3.21
CA LYS A 72 8.61 1.09 3.45
C LYS A 72 8.43 1.77 4.81
N ALA A 73 7.19 2.18 5.15
CA ALA A 73 6.90 2.79 6.44
C ALA A 73 7.20 1.83 7.59
N PHE A 74 6.94 0.54 7.40
CA PHE A 74 7.26 -0.50 8.36
C PHE A 74 8.75 -0.85 8.40
N ARG A 75 9.52 -0.41 7.42
CA ARG A 75 10.95 -0.72 7.26
C ARG A 75 11.24 -2.19 7.06
N THR A 76 10.25 -2.95 6.60
CA THR A 76 10.39 -4.38 6.33
C THR A 76 10.64 -4.68 4.86
N GLY A 77 10.14 -3.81 3.98
CA GLY A 77 9.97 -4.18 2.57
C GLY A 77 8.93 -5.30 2.44
N ILE A 78 8.57 -5.64 1.22
CA ILE A 78 7.72 -6.79 0.95
C ILE A 78 8.58 -8.04 0.94
N GLY A 79 8.22 -9.02 1.73
CA GLY A 79 8.98 -10.25 1.82
C GLY A 79 8.39 -11.22 2.83
N LYS A 80 9.29 -11.93 3.53
CA LYS A 80 8.94 -13.04 4.39
C LYS A 80 8.14 -12.63 5.63
N GLU A 81 8.47 -11.49 6.22
CA GLU A 81 7.85 -11.03 7.46
C GLU A 81 6.59 -10.21 7.22
N PHE A 82 6.49 -9.58 6.06
CA PHE A 82 5.36 -8.74 5.70
C PHE A 82 5.14 -8.85 4.20
N GLY A 83 4.01 -9.43 3.82
CA GLY A 83 3.70 -9.72 2.42
C GLY A 83 2.63 -8.80 1.85
N TRP A 84 2.34 -9.04 0.57
CA TRP A 84 1.36 -8.26 -0.19
C TRP A 84 -0.03 -8.27 0.41
N LEU A 85 -0.46 -9.38 1.01
CA LEU A 85 -1.81 -9.53 1.54
C LEU A 85 -1.92 -9.12 3.01
N ASP A 86 -0.83 -8.67 3.61
CA ASP A 86 -0.83 -8.21 5.00
C ASP A 86 -1.34 -6.78 5.16
N SER A 87 -1.47 -6.05 4.06
CA SER A 87 -2.16 -4.76 4.04
C SER A 87 -3.23 -4.77 2.96
N GLU A 88 -4.37 -4.18 3.26
CA GLU A 88 -5.50 -4.07 2.35
C GLU A 88 -5.94 -2.62 2.30
N ILE A 89 -6.10 -2.10 1.08
CA ILE A 89 -6.59 -0.75 0.88
C ILE A 89 -8.11 -0.83 0.78
N VAL A 90 -8.79 -0.24 1.74
CA VAL A 90 -10.25 -0.22 1.77
C VAL A 90 -10.76 1.21 1.67
N ARG A 91 -12.01 1.35 1.26
CA ARG A 91 -12.64 2.65 1.11
C ARG A 91 -13.72 2.83 2.15
N GLY A 92 -13.76 4.01 2.76
CA GLY A 92 -14.81 4.39 3.68
C GLY A 92 -16.07 4.85 2.96
N GLU A 93 -17.06 5.25 3.73
CA GLU A 93 -18.36 5.67 3.23
C GLU A 93 -18.29 6.88 2.30
N GLU A 94 -17.32 7.76 2.52
CA GLU A 94 -17.13 8.95 1.69
C GLU A 94 -16.08 8.75 0.60
N GLY A 95 -15.63 7.50 0.40
CA GLY A 95 -14.63 7.15 -0.60
C GLY A 95 -13.20 7.35 -0.15
N GLU A 96 -12.98 7.78 1.09
CA GLU A 96 -11.64 7.95 1.63
C GLU A 96 -10.93 6.61 1.78
N PRO A 97 -9.62 6.52 1.46
CA PRO A 97 -8.89 5.27 1.62
C PRO A 97 -8.38 5.10 3.05
N PHE A 98 -8.31 3.86 3.51
CA PHE A 98 -7.57 3.52 4.71
C PHE A 98 -7.00 2.11 4.59
N ILE A 99 -6.06 1.80 5.49
CA ILE A 99 -5.35 0.54 5.49
C ILE A 99 -5.94 -0.37 6.55
N LYS A 100 -6.28 -1.59 6.13
CA LYS A 100 -6.64 -2.67 7.04
C LYS A 100 -5.44 -3.62 7.09
N LEU A 101 -4.93 -3.88 8.28
CA LEU A 101 -3.75 -4.73 8.47
C LEU A 101 -4.15 -6.13 8.93
N SER A 102 -3.38 -7.13 8.49
CA SER A 102 -3.42 -8.48 9.01
C SER A 102 -2.86 -8.51 10.44
N GLU A 103 -2.91 -9.68 11.08
CA GLU A 103 -2.26 -9.86 12.39
C GLU A 103 -0.77 -9.53 12.31
N ALA A 104 -0.09 -9.96 11.26
CA ALA A 104 1.34 -9.66 11.08
C ALA A 104 1.56 -8.15 10.94
N GLY A 105 0.70 -7.46 10.20
CA GLY A 105 0.77 -6.01 10.05
C GLY A 105 0.51 -5.29 11.35
N MET A 106 -0.50 -5.72 12.13
CA MET A 106 -0.80 -5.13 13.43
C MET A 106 0.34 -5.33 14.41
N LYS A 107 0.94 -6.51 14.42
CA LYS A 107 2.10 -6.79 15.26
C LYS A 107 3.26 -5.85 14.93
N ARG A 108 3.54 -5.67 13.66
CA ARG A 108 4.62 -4.75 13.24
C ARG A 108 4.31 -3.32 13.64
N LEU A 109 3.07 -2.88 13.47
CA LEU A 109 2.64 -1.54 13.89
C LEU A 109 2.93 -1.33 15.38
N GLU A 110 2.57 -2.29 16.22
CA GLU A 110 2.82 -2.23 17.66
C GLU A 110 4.31 -2.23 17.99
N GLU A 111 5.10 -3.05 17.30
CA GLU A 111 6.55 -3.14 17.51
C GLU A 111 7.25 -1.81 17.28
N MET A 112 6.76 -1.00 16.35
CA MET A 112 7.35 0.32 16.08
C MET A 112 6.77 1.43 16.96
N GLY A 113 5.85 1.11 17.87
CA GLY A 113 5.19 2.11 18.70
C GLY A 113 4.09 2.89 17.98
N GLY A 114 3.61 2.37 16.87
CA GLY A 114 2.53 3.00 16.11
C GLY A 114 1.16 2.63 16.64
N SER A 115 0.20 3.52 16.48
CA SER A 115 -1.19 3.28 16.82
C SER A 115 -2.13 3.48 15.64
N LYS A 116 -1.73 4.30 14.68
CA LYS A 116 -2.51 4.56 13.45
C LYS A 116 -1.63 4.56 12.23
N ILE A 117 -2.21 4.13 11.12
CA ILE A 117 -1.57 4.18 9.81
C ILE A 117 -2.49 4.96 8.87
N LEU A 118 -1.94 5.98 8.25
CA LEU A 118 -2.67 6.88 7.35
C LEU A 118 -2.13 6.70 5.94
N VAL A 119 -3.02 6.78 4.95
CA VAL A 119 -2.63 6.62 3.54
C VAL A 119 -3.31 7.69 2.69
N SER A 120 -2.56 8.17 1.71
CA SER A 120 -3.11 8.95 0.61
C SER A 120 -2.54 8.39 -0.68
N LEU A 121 -3.39 8.27 -1.70
CA LEU A 121 -2.96 7.73 -2.97
C LEU A 121 -3.59 8.53 -4.11
N THR A 122 -2.89 8.54 -5.23
CA THR A 122 -3.34 9.26 -6.42
C THR A 122 -2.84 8.54 -7.67
N HIS A 123 -3.51 8.75 -8.79
CA HIS A 123 -3.04 8.23 -10.05
C HIS A 123 -3.42 9.14 -11.22
N LEU A 124 -2.57 9.10 -12.21
CA LEU A 124 -2.83 9.59 -13.56
C LEU A 124 -2.95 8.38 -14.47
N SER A 125 -3.13 8.60 -15.77
CA SER A 125 -3.17 7.48 -16.72
C SER A 125 -1.83 6.73 -16.82
N THR A 126 -0.71 7.39 -16.49
CA THR A 126 0.63 6.85 -16.68
C THR A 126 1.37 6.51 -15.40
N VAL A 127 0.96 7.09 -14.25
CA VAL A 127 1.69 6.93 -13.01
C VAL A 127 0.74 6.91 -11.82
N ALA A 128 1.09 6.15 -10.80
CA ALA A 128 0.34 6.11 -9.53
C ALA A 128 1.31 6.27 -8.37
N SER A 129 0.86 6.95 -7.33
CA SER A 129 1.68 7.23 -6.15
C SER A 129 0.87 7.04 -4.88
N ALA A 130 1.57 6.70 -3.80
CA ALA A 130 0.96 6.59 -2.49
C ALA A 130 1.95 7.06 -1.43
N VAL A 131 1.42 7.67 -0.38
CA VAL A 131 2.18 8.03 0.81
C VAL A 131 1.50 7.41 2.03
N VAL A 132 2.31 6.89 2.94
CA VAL A 132 1.85 6.26 4.18
C VAL A 132 2.58 6.90 5.34
N ILE A 133 1.82 7.25 6.37
CA ILE A 133 2.37 7.81 7.60
C ILE A 133 1.87 6.97 8.77
N ILE A 134 2.78 6.59 9.65
CA ILE A 134 2.47 5.87 10.88
C ILE A 134 2.67 6.82 12.04
N ILE A 135 1.65 6.93 12.88
CA ILE A 135 1.71 7.81 14.05
C ILE A 135 1.46 7.04 15.34
N SER A 136 2.02 7.55 16.42
CA SER A 136 1.71 7.10 17.78
C SER A 136 0.84 8.14 18.47
N GLU A 137 -0.15 7.66 19.19
CA GLU A 137 -1.03 8.55 19.96
C GLU A 137 -0.87 8.33 21.45
#